data_a8107da6a317026cc532de9a378f8c8f
#
_entry.id   a8107da6a317026cc532de9a378f8c8f
#
_cell.length_a   1.000
_cell.length_b   1.000
_cell.length_c   1.000
_cell.angle_alpha   90.00
_cell.angle_beta   90.00
_cell.angle_gamma   90.00
#
_symmetry.space_group_name_H-M   'P 1'
#
loop_
_entity.id
_entity.type
_entity.pdbx_description
1 polymer ?
#
loop_
_entity_poly.entity_id
_entity_poly.type
_entity_poly.pdbx_seq_one_letter_code
_entity_poly.pdbx_strand_id
1 'polypeptide(L)'
;PQIYSYSIENMKQKIEDMITLGYTKEEVIKMTKNSPSIYSYSIETIKQKIEDMITLGYTKEEVVKMTKGIPIIYSLSIENMKQKIEDIISLGYTKEEVIKMTKILPSIYGLSIENMKQKIDFYDSIDMHELAVINPKQLMQSVNLSYARYSFYKDRGIDIDMNNYRKLFVGQKNFEKTYGITKKELLEKYDYNKYKEEKEKENGRII
;
A
#
# COMPACT_ATOMS: atom_id res chain seq x y z
N PRO A 1 2.84 16.88 -23.31
CA PRO A 1 3.48 16.52 -22.05
C PRO A 1 3.97 17.78 -21.35
N GLN A 2 3.59 17.98 -20.10
CA GLN A 2 3.88 19.18 -19.28
C GLN A 2 5.38 19.54 -19.17
N ILE A 3 6.28 18.60 -19.41
CA ILE A 3 7.73 18.81 -19.28
C ILE A 3 8.27 19.89 -20.22
N TYR A 4 7.64 20.10 -21.36
CA TYR A 4 8.08 21.11 -22.36
C TYR A 4 7.71 22.56 -21.97
N SER A 5 6.96 22.76 -20.89
CA SER A 5 6.65 24.10 -20.38
C SER A 5 7.72 24.67 -19.45
N TYR A 6 8.72 23.88 -19.06
CA TYR A 6 9.80 24.32 -18.17
C TYR A 6 11.06 24.67 -18.97
N SER A 7 11.74 25.78 -18.61
CA SER A 7 13.01 26.12 -19.22
C SER A 7 14.11 25.10 -18.82
N ILE A 8 15.09 24.93 -19.70
CA ILE A 8 16.22 24.03 -19.43
C ILE A 8 16.97 24.48 -18.18
N GLU A 9 17.13 25.79 -17.98
CA GLU A 9 17.78 26.37 -16.80
C GLU A 9 17.01 25.99 -15.52
N ASN A 10 15.70 26.15 -15.51
CA ASN A 10 14.87 25.79 -14.35
C ASN A 10 14.95 24.29 -14.04
N MET A 11 15.00 23.44 -15.08
CA MET A 11 15.15 22.00 -14.88
C MET A 11 16.53 21.65 -14.32
N LYS A 12 17.60 22.27 -14.79
CA LYS A 12 18.95 22.07 -14.25
C LYS A 12 19.04 22.51 -12.80
N GLN A 13 18.56 23.72 -12.48
CA GLN A 13 18.56 24.24 -11.12
C GLN A 13 17.77 23.31 -10.17
N LYS A 14 16.58 22.85 -10.58
CA LYS A 14 15.81 21.90 -9.79
C LYS A 14 16.57 20.60 -9.50
N ILE A 15 17.30 20.08 -10.48
CA ILE A 15 18.13 18.87 -10.29
C ILE A 15 19.22 19.15 -9.25
N GLU A 16 19.92 20.26 -9.34
CA GLU A 16 20.96 20.66 -8.39
C GLU A 16 20.38 20.84 -6.98
N ASP A 17 19.26 21.54 -6.85
CA ASP A 17 18.57 21.73 -5.59
C ASP A 17 18.17 20.39 -4.93
N MET A 18 17.64 19.47 -5.71
CA MET A 18 17.25 18.15 -5.19
C MET A 18 18.46 17.30 -4.78
N ILE A 19 19.60 17.45 -5.46
CA ILE A 19 20.85 16.81 -5.03
C ILE A 19 21.24 17.29 -3.63
N THR A 20 21.06 18.56 -3.31
CA THR A 20 21.33 19.08 -1.94
C THR A 20 20.43 18.46 -0.88
N LEU A 21 19.27 17.95 -1.27
CA LEU A 21 18.33 17.26 -0.38
C LEU A 21 18.63 15.77 -0.17
N GLY A 22 19.62 15.22 -0.91
CA GLY A 22 20.06 13.83 -0.77
C GLY A 22 19.65 12.90 -1.92
N TYR A 23 19.16 13.45 -3.06
CA TYR A 23 18.92 12.68 -4.28
C TYR A 23 20.19 12.63 -5.14
N THR A 24 20.34 11.57 -5.94
CA THR A 24 21.30 11.58 -7.03
C THR A 24 20.68 12.18 -8.30
N LYS A 25 21.50 12.62 -9.23
CA LYS A 25 21.04 13.14 -10.52
C LYS A 25 20.18 12.12 -11.28
N GLU A 26 20.62 10.86 -11.28
CA GLU A 26 19.92 9.75 -11.93
C GLU A 26 18.55 9.51 -11.32
N GLU A 27 18.44 9.63 -9.99
CA GLU A 27 17.18 9.50 -9.26
C GLU A 27 16.21 10.62 -9.62
N VAL A 28 16.65 11.85 -9.66
CA VAL A 28 15.82 13.00 -10.07
C VAL A 28 15.33 12.82 -11.51
N ILE A 29 16.20 12.40 -12.42
CA ILE A 29 15.83 12.12 -13.82
C ILE A 29 14.78 11.00 -13.88
N LYS A 30 14.91 9.95 -13.09
CA LYS A 30 13.92 8.86 -13.02
C LYS A 30 12.59 9.33 -12.44
N MET A 31 12.63 10.13 -11.36
CA MET A 31 11.44 10.76 -10.77
C MET A 31 10.69 11.61 -11.80
N THR A 32 11.43 12.40 -12.60
CA THR A 32 10.88 13.24 -13.66
C THR A 32 10.15 12.42 -14.73
N LYS A 33 10.70 11.26 -15.12
CA LYS A 33 10.05 10.36 -16.08
C LYS A 33 8.72 9.80 -15.55
N ASN A 34 8.67 9.51 -14.25
CA ASN A 34 7.50 8.93 -13.60
C ASN A 34 6.46 10.01 -13.25
N SER A 35 6.90 11.20 -12.88
CA SER A 35 6.06 12.32 -12.45
C SER A 35 6.68 13.66 -12.86
N PRO A 36 6.43 14.13 -14.09
CA PRO A 36 6.95 15.41 -14.58
C PRO A 36 6.52 16.61 -13.72
N SER A 37 5.41 16.48 -12.98
CA SER A 37 4.91 17.49 -12.04
C SER A 37 5.88 17.83 -10.91
N ILE A 38 6.96 17.05 -10.70
CA ILE A 38 7.99 17.36 -9.69
C ILE A 38 8.63 18.75 -9.93
N TYR A 39 8.68 19.21 -11.18
CA TYR A 39 9.19 20.52 -11.53
C TYR A 39 8.24 21.68 -11.14
N SER A 40 6.96 21.43 -10.90
CA SER A 40 6.00 22.46 -10.47
C SER A 40 6.12 22.84 -8.99
N TYR A 41 6.74 21.98 -8.16
CA TYR A 41 6.97 22.29 -6.74
C TYR A 41 8.20 23.18 -6.58
N SER A 42 8.13 24.20 -5.72
CA SER A 42 9.33 24.94 -5.32
C SER A 42 10.24 24.04 -4.49
N ILE A 43 11.54 24.38 -4.39
CA ILE A 43 12.45 23.62 -3.54
C ILE A 43 12.06 23.78 -2.07
N GLU A 44 11.53 24.93 -1.70
CA GLU A 44 11.02 25.21 -0.36
C GLU A 44 9.85 24.28 -0.03
N THR A 45 8.90 24.09 -0.97
CA THR A 45 7.79 23.15 -0.79
C THR A 45 8.28 21.72 -0.60
N ILE A 46 9.31 21.30 -1.35
CA ILE A 46 9.90 19.97 -1.21
C ILE A 46 10.60 19.83 0.16
N LYS A 47 11.38 20.84 0.60
CA LYS A 47 12.02 20.85 1.91
C LYS A 47 10.99 20.78 3.03
N GLN A 48 9.96 21.62 2.98
CA GLN A 48 8.91 21.65 4.00
C GLN A 48 8.22 20.28 4.10
N LYS A 49 7.91 19.64 2.96
CA LYS A 49 7.31 18.31 2.98
C LYS A 49 8.22 17.25 3.62
N ILE A 50 9.52 17.32 3.38
CA ILE A 50 10.47 16.42 4.03
C ILE A 50 10.46 16.64 5.55
N GLU A 51 10.50 17.91 6.01
CA GLU A 51 10.43 18.26 7.43
C GLU A 51 9.12 17.82 8.07
N ASP A 52 7.99 18.07 7.40
CA ASP A 52 6.67 17.62 7.85
C ASP A 52 6.61 16.10 8.03
N MET A 53 7.14 15.34 7.07
CA MET A 53 7.18 13.88 7.18
C MET A 53 8.10 13.40 8.32
N ILE A 54 9.19 14.12 8.60
CA ILE A 54 10.04 13.83 9.77
C ILE A 54 9.22 13.98 11.06
N THR A 55 8.34 14.98 11.16
CA THR A 55 7.46 15.12 12.34
C THR A 55 6.47 13.96 12.50
N LEU A 56 6.11 13.28 11.41
CA LEU A 56 5.28 12.07 11.46
C LEU A 56 6.03 10.84 11.98
N GLY A 57 7.38 10.87 11.99
CA GLY A 57 8.21 9.78 12.51
C GLY A 57 9.12 9.12 11.47
N TYR A 58 9.29 9.72 10.28
CA TYR A 58 10.25 9.24 9.26
C TYR A 58 11.62 9.87 9.49
N THR A 59 12.69 9.19 9.05
CA THR A 59 13.98 9.86 8.84
C THR A 59 14.02 10.56 7.49
N LYS A 60 14.94 11.51 7.33
CA LYS A 60 15.16 12.19 6.03
C LYS A 60 15.45 11.17 4.92
N GLU A 61 16.31 10.19 5.19
CA GLU A 61 16.70 9.14 4.25
C GLU A 61 15.51 8.29 3.82
N GLU A 62 14.60 8.00 4.77
CA GLU A 62 13.36 7.26 4.48
C GLU A 62 12.44 8.06 3.58
N VAL A 63 12.25 9.35 3.85
CA VAL A 63 11.44 10.24 3.00
C VAL A 63 12.02 10.31 1.59
N VAL A 64 13.33 10.53 1.46
CA VAL A 64 14.03 10.53 0.16
C VAL A 64 13.81 9.20 -0.56
N LYS A 65 13.94 8.07 0.13
CA LYS A 65 13.71 6.74 -0.47
C LYS A 65 12.27 6.54 -0.94
N MET A 66 11.28 6.95 -0.16
CA MET A 66 9.86 6.83 -0.50
C MET A 66 9.52 7.68 -1.73
N THR A 67 9.97 8.92 -1.76
CA THR A 67 9.66 9.89 -2.82
C THR A 67 10.36 9.56 -4.15
N LYS A 68 11.52 8.90 -4.14
CA LYS A 68 12.13 8.32 -5.36
C LYS A 68 11.21 7.36 -6.10
N GLY A 69 10.49 6.53 -5.35
CA GLY A 69 9.57 5.54 -5.92
C GLY A 69 8.23 6.15 -6.30
N ILE A 70 7.73 7.07 -5.49
CA ILE A 70 6.39 7.66 -5.60
C ILE A 70 6.44 9.17 -5.38
N PRO A 71 6.87 9.96 -6.39
CA PRO A 71 6.98 11.43 -6.26
C PRO A 71 5.66 12.14 -5.95
N ILE A 72 4.51 11.51 -6.23
CA ILE A 72 3.18 12.03 -5.92
C ILE A 72 2.99 12.32 -4.41
N ILE A 73 3.82 11.76 -3.54
CA ILE A 73 3.81 12.05 -2.09
C ILE A 73 3.93 13.55 -1.84
N TYR A 74 4.65 14.30 -2.67
CA TYR A 74 4.77 15.75 -2.53
C TYR A 74 3.46 16.51 -2.72
N SER A 75 2.46 15.92 -3.39
CA SER A 75 1.13 16.52 -3.56
C SER A 75 0.17 16.23 -2.39
N LEU A 76 0.48 15.27 -1.53
CA LEU A 76 -0.38 14.93 -0.40
C LEU A 76 -0.26 15.99 0.70
N SER A 77 -1.37 16.39 1.32
CA SER A 77 -1.30 17.25 2.50
C SER A 77 -0.77 16.45 3.69
N ILE A 78 -0.06 17.13 4.60
CA ILE A 78 0.47 16.48 5.80
C ILE A 78 -0.68 16.06 6.74
N GLU A 79 -1.75 16.83 6.77
CA GLU A 79 -2.96 16.55 7.53
C GLU A 79 -3.60 15.23 7.07
N ASN A 80 -3.72 15.04 5.74
CA ASN A 80 -4.26 13.79 5.19
C ASN A 80 -3.35 12.61 5.49
N MET A 81 -2.03 12.80 5.47
CA MET A 81 -1.08 11.74 5.84
C MET A 81 -1.21 11.38 7.32
N LYS A 82 -1.31 12.40 8.19
CA LYS A 82 -1.52 12.21 9.63
C LYS A 82 -2.83 11.48 9.90
N GLN A 83 -3.92 11.93 9.31
CA GLN A 83 -5.23 11.29 9.44
C GLN A 83 -5.18 9.82 9.00
N LYS A 84 -4.52 9.53 7.88
CA LYS A 84 -4.38 8.13 7.41
C LYS A 84 -3.59 7.27 8.40
N ILE A 85 -2.55 7.82 9.04
CA ILE A 85 -1.81 7.11 10.10
C ILE A 85 -2.75 6.82 11.28
N GLU A 86 -3.51 7.80 11.73
CA GLU A 86 -4.48 7.66 12.84
C GLU A 86 -5.57 6.66 12.50
N ASP A 87 -6.11 6.69 11.28
CA ASP A 87 -7.11 5.73 10.79
C ASP A 87 -6.57 4.29 10.85
N ILE A 88 -5.32 4.07 10.41
CA ILE A 88 -4.73 2.71 10.44
C ILE A 88 -4.43 2.28 11.88
N ILE A 89 -4.00 3.19 12.76
CA ILE A 89 -3.86 2.91 14.19
C ILE A 89 -5.20 2.45 14.79
N SER A 90 -6.32 3.07 14.40
CA SER A 90 -7.65 2.66 14.86
C SER A 90 -8.05 1.25 14.44
N LEU A 91 -7.36 0.67 13.46
CA LEU A 91 -7.54 -0.73 13.03
C LEU A 91 -6.67 -1.74 13.82
N GLY A 92 -6.00 -1.29 14.89
CA GLY A 92 -5.27 -2.16 15.82
C GLY A 92 -3.74 -2.15 15.67
N TYR A 93 -3.18 -1.29 14.82
CA TYR A 93 -1.73 -1.20 14.62
C TYR A 93 -1.11 -0.09 15.49
N THR A 94 0.14 -0.30 15.89
CA THR A 94 0.95 0.75 16.51
C THR A 94 1.41 1.79 15.49
N LYS A 95 1.79 2.98 15.94
CA LYS A 95 2.35 4.01 15.06
C LYS A 95 3.59 3.52 14.31
N GLU A 96 4.46 2.79 15.00
CA GLU A 96 5.70 2.22 14.47
C GLU A 96 5.41 1.23 13.33
N GLU A 97 4.40 0.39 13.50
CA GLU A 97 3.94 -0.54 12.45
C GLU A 97 3.38 0.19 11.25
N VAL A 98 2.57 1.24 11.46
CA VAL A 98 2.04 2.05 10.36
C VAL A 98 3.16 2.74 9.60
N ILE A 99 4.15 3.32 10.29
CA ILE A 99 5.34 3.90 9.64
C ILE A 99 6.11 2.84 8.84
N LYS A 100 6.24 1.61 9.37
CA LYS A 100 6.85 0.49 8.63
C LYS A 100 6.05 0.14 7.37
N MET A 101 4.72 0.04 7.49
CA MET A 101 3.83 -0.24 6.36
C MET A 101 3.97 0.82 5.26
N THR A 102 3.93 2.09 5.62
CA THR A 102 4.02 3.21 4.67
C THR A 102 5.39 3.33 3.99
N LYS A 103 6.47 2.94 4.67
CA LYS A 103 7.81 2.85 4.05
C LYS A 103 7.90 1.75 2.98
N ILE A 104 7.22 0.63 3.21
CA ILE A 104 7.17 -0.49 2.25
C ILE A 104 6.20 -0.19 1.10
N LEU A 105 5.06 0.44 1.42
CA LEU A 105 4.00 0.78 0.49
C LEU A 105 3.57 2.26 0.66
N PRO A 106 4.32 3.23 0.14
CA PRO A 106 3.93 4.64 0.27
C PRO A 106 2.57 4.98 -0.35
N SER A 107 2.12 4.20 -1.34
CA SER A 107 0.77 4.36 -1.93
C SER A 107 -0.38 4.04 -0.96
N ILE A 108 -0.08 3.54 0.24
CA ILE A 108 -1.08 3.28 1.29
C ILE A 108 -1.85 4.55 1.67
N TYR A 109 -1.23 5.72 1.55
CA TYR A 109 -1.87 7.01 1.79
C TYR A 109 -3.07 7.28 0.86
N GLY A 110 -3.09 6.69 -0.32
CA GLY A 110 -4.19 6.78 -1.28
C GLY A 110 -5.25 5.68 -1.17
N LEU A 111 -5.05 4.68 -0.30
CA LEU A 111 -6.01 3.59 -0.15
C LEU A 111 -7.21 4.04 0.69
N SER A 112 -8.41 3.55 0.33
CA SER A 112 -9.60 3.71 1.15
C SER A 112 -9.44 2.95 2.47
N ILE A 113 -9.73 3.61 3.60
CA ILE A 113 -9.66 2.98 4.93
C ILE A 113 -10.69 1.84 5.04
N GLU A 114 -11.86 2.00 4.45
CA GLU A 114 -12.89 0.97 4.43
C GLU A 114 -12.41 -0.30 3.70
N ASN A 115 -11.78 -0.13 2.54
CA ASN A 115 -11.19 -1.25 1.80
C ASN A 115 -10.02 -1.90 2.55
N MET A 116 -9.24 -1.13 3.30
CA MET A 116 -8.18 -1.66 4.16
C MET A 116 -8.78 -2.46 5.31
N LYS A 117 -9.79 -1.91 5.99
CA LYS A 117 -10.49 -2.55 7.09
C LYS A 117 -11.02 -3.93 6.69
N GLN A 118 -11.73 -4.04 5.57
CA GLN A 118 -12.27 -5.33 5.09
C GLN A 118 -11.18 -6.40 4.93
N LYS A 119 -9.99 -6.01 4.48
CA LYS A 119 -8.86 -6.94 4.31
C LYS A 119 -8.22 -7.31 5.63
N ILE A 120 -8.09 -6.34 6.54
CA ILE A 120 -7.56 -6.55 7.88
C ILE A 120 -8.51 -7.45 8.67
N ASP A 121 -9.82 -7.18 8.66
CA ASP A 121 -10.84 -8.03 9.28
C ASP A 121 -10.76 -9.48 8.77
N PHE A 122 -10.50 -9.67 7.47
CA PHE A 122 -10.28 -11.00 6.92
C PHE A 122 -8.98 -11.64 7.45
N TYR A 123 -7.87 -10.90 7.49
CA TYR A 123 -6.61 -11.42 8.03
C TYR A 123 -6.73 -11.76 9.52
N ASP A 124 -7.45 -10.95 10.29
CA ASP A 124 -7.74 -11.21 11.69
C ASP A 124 -8.56 -12.51 11.88
N SER A 125 -9.53 -12.73 10.99
CA SER A 125 -10.37 -13.93 11.02
C SER A 125 -9.62 -15.26 10.77
N ILE A 126 -8.39 -15.16 10.32
CA ILE A 126 -7.48 -16.29 10.04
C ILE A 126 -6.15 -16.20 10.80
N ASP A 127 -6.12 -15.45 11.90
CA ASP A 127 -4.95 -15.25 12.77
C ASP A 127 -3.71 -14.71 12.05
N MET A 128 -3.89 -13.79 11.09
CA MET A 128 -2.83 -13.24 10.26
C MET A 128 -2.78 -11.69 10.28
N HIS A 129 -3.12 -11.06 11.41
CA HIS A 129 -3.11 -9.59 11.58
C HIS A 129 -1.79 -8.94 11.13
N GLU A 130 -0.67 -9.54 11.51
CA GLU A 130 0.67 -9.05 11.20
C GLU A 130 0.98 -9.01 9.69
N LEU A 131 0.18 -9.69 8.86
CA LEU A 131 0.42 -9.77 7.42
C LEU A 131 0.43 -8.38 6.76
N ALA A 132 -0.42 -7.47 7.23
CA ALA A 132 -0.46 -6.10 6.72
C ALA A 132 0.83 -5.32 7.02
N VAL A 133 1.51 -5.62 8.12
CA VAL A 133 2.80 -5.00 8.50
C VAL A 133 3.96 -5.64 7.72
N ILE A 134 3.96 -6.95 7.58
CA ILE A 134 5.04 -7.71 6.91
C ILE A 134 5.00 -7.50 5.40
N ASN A 135 3.80 -7.48 4.83
CA ASN A 135 3.60 -7.34 3.40
C ASN A 135 2.40 -6.42 3.06
N PRO A 136 2.49 -5.10 3.32
CA PRO A 136 1.38 -4.17 3.13
C PRO A 136 0.86 -4.11 1.68
N LYS A 137 1.63 -4.59 0.68
CA LYS A 137 1.17 -4.69 -0.72
C LYS A 137 -0.10 -5.54 -0.85
N GLN A 138 -0.35 -6.43 0.09
CA GLN A 138 -1.57 -7.24 0.10
C GLN A 138 -2.84 -6.41 0.35
N LEU A 139 -2.70 -5.25 0.97
CA LEU A 139 -3.80 -4.30 1.13
C LEU A 139 -4.31 -3.72 -0.21
N MET A 140 -3.54 -3.83 -1.29
CA MET A 140 -3.95 -3.43 -2.64
C MET A 140 -4.74 -4.52 -3.38
N GLN A 141 -4.79 -5.74 -2.87
CA GLN A 141 -5.45 -6.86 -3.53
C GLN A 141 -6.94 -6.96 -3.13
N SER A 142 -7.71 -7.68 -3.93
CA SER A 142 -9.12 -7.95 -3.63
C SER A 142 -9.23 -8.93 -2.45
N VAL A 143 -9.97 -8.56 -1.41
CA VAL A 143 -10.29 -9.46 -0.29
C VAL A 143 -11.02 -10.71 -0.78
N ASN A 144 -11.92 -10.57 -1.76
CA ASN A 144 -12.67 -11.71 -2.33
C ASN A 144 -11.71 -12.77 -2.90
N LEU A 145 -10.66 -12.34 -3.59
CA LEU A 145 -9.69 -13.28 -4.15
C LEU A 145 -8.83 -13.94 -3.07
N SER A 146 -8.44 -13.18 -2.04
CA SER A 146 -7.67 -13.71 -0.92
C SER A 146 -8.48 -14.75 -0.14
N TYR A 147 -9.74 -14.44 0.16
CA TYR A 147 -10.68 -15.35 0.81
C TYR A 147 -10.93 -16.60 -0.03
N ALA A 148 -11.22 -16.43 -1.34
CA ALA A 148 -11.49 -17.56 -2.22
C ALA A 148 -10.32 -18.54 -2.30
N ARG A 149 -9.08 -18.03 -2.32
CA ARG A 149 -7.89 -18.86 -2.29
C ARG A 149 -7.67 -19.52 -0.94
N TYR A 150 -7.89 -18.81 0.15
CA TYR A 150 -7.83 -19.37 1.49
C TYR A 150 -8.79 -20.57 1.61
N SER A 151 -10.07 -20.37 1.25
CA SER A 151 -11.08 -21.42 1.29
C SER A 151 -10.76 -22.58 0.36
N PHE A 152 -10.20 -22.29 -0.84
CA PHE A 152 -9.74 -23.31 -1.77
C PHE A 152 -8.64 -24.20 -1.18
N TYR A 153 -7.69 -23.63 -0.45
CA TYR A 153 -6.63 -24.40 0.22
C TYR A 153 -7.18 -25.18 1.40
N LYS A 154 -8.03 -24.56 2.20
CA LYS A 154 -8.66 -25.19 3.35
C LYS A 154 -9.49 -26.44 2.97
N ASP A 155 -10.26 -26.36 1.89
CA ASP A 155 -11.01 -27.51 1.35
C ASP A 155 -10.12 -28.68 0.90
N ARG A 156 -8.83 -28.43 0.74
CA ARG A 156 -7.83 -29.43 0.36
C ARG A 156 -6.95 -29.88 1.51
N GLY A 157 -7.32 -29.52 2.74
CA GLY A 157 -6.53 -29.83 3.94
C GLY A 157 -5.19 -29.10 4.00
N ILE A 158 -5.07 -27.97 3.30
CA ILE A 158 -3.87 -27.14 3.32
C ILE A 158 -4.14 -25.94 4.21
N ASP A 159 -3.57 -25.93 5.39
CA ASP A 159 -3.64 -24.79 6.28
C ASP A 159 -2.75 -23.65 5.77
N ILE A 160 -3.30 -22.45 5.80
CA ILE A 160 -2.59 -21.22 5.45
C ILE A 160 -2.31 -20.44 6.74
N ASP A 161 -1.03 -20.14 6.94
CA ASP A 161 -0.49 -19.42 8.09
C ASP A 161 0.57 -18.39 7.66
N MET A 162 1.19 -17.74 8.65
CA MET A 162 2.26 -16.76 8.40
C MET A 162 3.52 -17.34 7.74
N ASN A 163 3.74 -18.67 7.77
CA ASN A 163 4.89 -19.31 7.12
C ASN A 163 4.65 -19.50 5.62
N ASN A 164 3.41 -19.65 5.20
CA ASN A 164 3.06 -19.98 3.83
C ASN A 164 2.05 -19.04 3.16
N TYR A 165 1.71 -17.90 3.79
CA TYR A 165 0.72 -16.91 3.31
C TYR A 165 0.91 -16.50 1.84
N ARG A 166 2.12 -16.61 1.30
CA ARG A 166 2.42 -16.26 -0.09
C ARG A 166 1.59 -17.06 -1.09
N LYS A 167 1.08 -18.23 -0.70
CA LYS A 167 0.15 -19.03 -1.51
C LYS A 167 -1.13 -18.25 -1.87
N LEU A 168 -1.63 -17.39 -0.97
CA LEU A 168 -2.80 -16.54 -1.22
C LEU A 168 -2.56 -15.53 -2.34
N PHE A 169 -1.29 -15.21 -2.64
CA PHE A 169 -0.90 -14.10 -3.51
C PHE A 169 -0.13 -14.52 -4.76
N VAL A 170 -0.18 -15.80 -5.09
CA VAL A 170 0.39 -16.33 -6.34
C VAL A 170 -0.26 -15.65 -7.54
N GLY A 171 0.52 -15.33 -8.57
CA GLY A 171 -0.01 -14.74 -9.80
C GLY A 171 -1.13 -15.58 -10.40
N GLN A 172 -2.22 -14.94 -10.88
CA GLN A 172 -3.43 -15.64 -11.31
C GLN A 172 -3.17 -16.72 -12.36
N LYS A 173 -2.35 -16.43 -13.38
CA LYS A 173 -1.97 -17.41 -14.42
C LYS A 173 -1.29 -18.65 -13.84
N ASN A 174 -0.42 -18.47 -12.86
CA ASN A 174 0.27 -19.59 -12.21
C ASN A 174 -0.70 -20.42 -11.36
N PHE A 175 -1.61 -19.75 -10.66
CA PHE A 175 -2.64 -20.43 -9.88
C PHE A 175 -3.54 -21.30 -10.77
N GLU A 176 -4.06 -20.73 -11.86
CA GLU A 176 -4.88 -21.44 -12.84
C GLU A 176 -4.14 -22.64 -13.48
N LYS A 177 -2.87 -22.41 -13.87
CA LYS A 177 -2.03 -23.47 -14.42
C LYS A 177 -1.81 -24.63 -13.43
N THR A 178 -1.63 -24.29 -12.15
CA THR A 178 -1.31 -25.29 -11.11
C THR A 178 -2.53 -26.08 -10.69
N TYR A 179 -3.69 -25.43 -10.59
CA TYR A 179 -4.88 -26.03 -9.97
C TYR A 179 -6.05 -26.28 -10.93
N GLY A 180 -5.95 -25.86 -12.18
CA GLY A 180 -6.98 -26.10 -13.19
C GLY A 180 -8.31 -25.38 -12.93
N ILE A 181 -8.31 -24.30 -12.13
CA ILE A 181 -9.50 -23.53 -11.80
C ILE A 181 -9.30 -22.06 -12.18
N THR A 182 -10.22 -21.49 -12.96
CA THR A 182 -10.19 -20.09 -13.37
C THR A 182 -10.54 -19.17 -12.20
N LYS A 183 -10.15 -17.88 -12.30
CA LYS A 183 -10.53 -16.88 -11.31
C LYS A 183 -12.04 -16.77 -11.13
N LYS A 184 -12.81 -16.89 -12.24
CA LYS A 184 -14.27 -16.79 -12.21
C LYS A 184 -14.87 -17.94 -11.41
N GLU A 185 -14.52 -19.18 -11.75
CA GLU A 185 -14.99 -20.37 -11.03
C GLU A 185 -14.60 -20.35 -9.55
N LEU A 186 -13.37 -19.87 -9.23
CA LEU A 186 -12.90 -19.76 -7.87
C LEU A 186 -13.75 -18.78 -7.05
N LEU A 187 -14.07 -17.59 -7.60
CA LEU A 187 -14.88 -16.57 -6.93
C LEU A 187 -16.37 -16.95 -6.83
N GLU A 188 -16.90 -17.68 -7.82
CA GLU A 188 -18.27 -18.21 -7.77
C GLU A 188 -18.41 -19.29 -6.71
N LYS A 189 -17.39 -20.15 -6.57
CA LYS A 189 -17.42 -21.23 -5.57
C LYS A 189 -17.20 -20.70 -4.14
N TYR A 190 -16.34 -19.71 -3.95
CA TYR A 190 -15.95 -19.17 -2.64
C TYR A 190 -16.25 -17.67 -2.59
N ASP A 191 -17.52 -17.33 -2.34
CA ASP A 191 -17.99 -15.94 -2.30
C ASP A 191 -17.80 -15.34 -0.90
N TYR A 192 -16.93 -14.33 -0.83
CA TYR A 192 -16.64 -13.62 0.44
C TYR A 192 -17.86 -12.87 0.99
N ASN A 193 -18.73 -12.34 0.14
CA ASN A 193 -19.90 -11.59 0.61
C ASN A 193 -20.89 -12.53 1.29
N LYS A 194 -21.13 -13.72 0.72
CA LYS A 194 -21.96 -14.74 1.37
C LYS A 194 -21.38 -15.18 2.71
N TYR A 195 -20.08 -15.43 2.76
CA TYR A 195 -19.39 -15.76 4.01
C TYR A 195 -19.59 -14.68 5.08
N LYS A 196 -19.42 -13.40 4.69
CA LYS A 196 -19.61 -12.28 5.61
C LYS A 196 -21.04 -12.21 6.14
N GLU A 197 -22.05 -12.32 5.26
CA GLU A 197 -23.47 -12.34 5.66
C GLU A 197 -23.81 -13.50 6.61
N GLU A 198 -23.24 -14.68 6.38
CA GLU A 198 -23.40 -15.84 7.25
C GLU A 198 -22.81 -15.60 8.64
N LYS A 199 -21.60 -15.04 8.70
CA LYS A 199 -20.94 -14.68 9.96
C LYS A 199 -21.70 -13.61 10.76
N GLU A 200 -22.22 -12.59 10.09
CA GLU A 200 -23.04 -11.56 10.73
C GLU A 200 -24.34 -12.14 11.30
N LYS A 201 -24.98 -13.08 10.61
CA LYS A 201 -26.17 -13.80 11.11
C LYS A 201 -25.84 -14.72 12.30
N GLU A 202 -24.70 -15.40 12.28
CA GLU A 202 -24.23 -16.22 13.39
C GLU A 202 -23.99 -15.36 14.63
N ASN A 203 -23.27 -14.25 14.50
CA ASN A 203 -22.96 -13.32 15.59
C ASN A 203 -24.23 -12.62 16.14
N GLY A 204 -25.20 -12.30 15.29
CA GLY A 204 -26.49 -11.71 15.71
C GLY A 204 -27.47 -12.69 16.37
N ARG A 205 -27.21 -14.01 16.34
CA ARG A 205 -27.99 -15.03 17.05
C ARG A 205 -27.48 -15.32 18.46
N ILE A 206 -26.37 -14.73 18.86
CA ILE A 206 -25.73 -14.93 20.17
C ILE A 206 -26.13 -13.81 21.17
N ILE A 207 -26.98 -12.86 20.75
CA ILE A 207 -27.64 -11.86 21.58
C ILE A 207 -29.08 -12.27 21.77
#